data_3bb53cbb1344856118000a4efef98e33
#
_entry.id   3bb53cbb1344856118000a4efef98e33
#
_cell.length_a   1.000
_cell.length_b   1.000
_cell.length_c   1.000
_cell.angle_alpha   90.00
_cell.angle_beta   90.00
_cell.angle_gamma   90.00
#
_symmetry.space_group_name_H-M   'P 1'
#
loop_
_entity.id
_entity.type
_entity.pdbx_description
1 polymer ?
#
loop_
_entity_poly.entity_id
_entity_poly.type
_entity_poly.pdbx_seq_one_letter_code
_entity_poly.pdbx_strand_id
1 'polypeptide(L)'
;MHVLIVKTSSMGDVLHTLPALTDAMNAIPGIRFDWVVEEGFSQIPGWHPAVDKVIPVAIRRWRKNWFGSDTRQERCDFKRVVQQRSYDAVIDAQGLIKSAALITRIAKGVRHGPDCKSAREPFASWFYNCRHEIDTKQHAVERTRQLFAESLGYDKPESVGDYAIAQRFLNALPSDAGQYLVFLHATTRDSKHWPESHWRKLIELVAPTGLKIKLPWGAEHEYQRALRLAEHFPHVEVLPKLSLQQVAEVLAGAKAVVSVDTGLSHLTAALDRPNITLFGPTDPGLIGGYGKNQIAVISEQKNMDTITAESIMARLETLIS
;
A
#
# COMPACT_ATOMS: atom_id res chain seq x y z
N MET A 1 17.08 8.92 18.08
CA MET A 1 17.57 8.34 16.81
C MET A 1 16.72 8.86 15.66
N HIS A 2 17.34 9.29 14.57
CA HIS A 2 16.63 9.80 13.40
C HIS A 2 17.03 9.04 12.14
N VAL A 3 16.09 8.42 11.45
CA VAL A 3 16.32 7.49 10.34
C VAL A 3 15.67 7.99 9.06
N LEU A 4 16.36 7.91 7.93
CA LEU A 4 15.78 8.15 6.62
C LEU A 4 15.34 6.83 6.00
N ILE A 5 14.08 6.75 5.60
CA ILE A 5 13.53 5.63 4.84
C ILE A 5 13.49 5.98 3.35
N VAL A 6 13.96 5.06 2.52
CA VAL A 6 13.82 5.15 1.07
C VAL A 6 12.91 4.01 0.59
N LYS A 7 11.62 4.32 0.42
CA LYS A 7 10.62 3.43 -0.18
C LYS A 7 9.66 4.25 -1.01
N THR A 8 9.84 4.23 -2.31
CA THR A 8 9.20 5.18 -3.22
C THR A 8 7.89 4.69 -3.79
N SER A 9 7.76 3.40 -4.09
CA SER A 9 6.60 2.79 -4.76
C SER A 9 6.66 1.26 -4.70
N SER A 10 5.58 0.53 -5.01
CA SER A 10 4.22 1.01 -5.30
C SER A 10 3.44 1.30 -4.02
N MET A 11 2.13 1.64 -4.14
CA MET A 11 1.28 1.90 -2.96
C MET A 11 1.31 0.75 -1.95
N GLY A 12 1.12 -0.49 -2.40
CA GLY A 12 1.20 -1.67 -1.53
C GLY A 12 2.56 -1.80 -0.84
N ASP A 13 3.66 -1.60 -1.58
CA ASP A 13 5.01 -1.65 -1.01
C ASP A 13 5.26 -0.56 0.05
N VAL A 14 4.70 0.64 -0.15
CA VAL A 14 4.76 1.75 0.83
C VAL A 14 3.99 1.35 2.10
N LEU A 15 2.76 0.85 1.96
CA LEU A 15 1.95 0.36 3.07
C LEU A 15 2.64 -0.78 3.82
N HIS A 16 3.19 -1.78 3.12
CA HIS A 16 3.90 -2.92 3.71
C HIS A 16 5.15 -2.53 4.51
N THR A 17 5.59 -1.29 4.41
CA THR A 17 6.73 -0.78 5.19
C THR A 17 6.30 -0.26 6.57
N LEU A 18 5.04 0.15 6.75
CA LEU A 18 4.56 0.73 8.01
C LEU A 18 4.76 -0.17 9.24
N PRO A 19 4.53 -1.51 9.18
CA PRO A 19 4.74 -2.37 10.33
C PRO A 19 6.19 -2.39 10.85
N ALA A 20 7.17 -2.21 9.96
CA ALA A 20 8.57 -2.12 10.38
C ALA A 20 8.87 -0.85 11.19
N LEU A 21 8.16 0.25 10.91
CA LEU A 21 8.27 1.47 11.72
C LEU A 21 7.66 1.28 13.10
N THR A 22 6.53 0.57 13.17
CA THR A 22 5.87 0.24 14.45
C THR A 22 6.78 -0.60 15.33
N ASP A 23 7.40 -1.64 14.76
CA ASP A 23 8.35 -2.47 15.49
C ASP A 23 9.53 -1.65 16.01
N ALA A 24 10.13 -0.82 15.15
CA ALA A 24 11.25 0.03 15.53
C ALA A 24 10.86 1.07 16.60
N MET A 25 9.67 1.65 16.51
CA MET A 25 9.14 2.60 17.49
C MET A 25 8.95 1.95 18.87
N ASN A 26 8.52 0.70 18.90
CA ASN A 26 8.36 -0.07 20.13
C ASN A 26 9.69 -0.52 20.72
N ALA A 27 10.67 -0.85 19.88
CA ALA A 27 11.99 -1.34 20.31
C ALA A 27 12.95 -0.22 20.72
N ILE A 28 12.87 0.95 20.09
CA ILE A 28 13.83 2.06 20.27
C ILE A 28 13.08 3.32 20.72
N PRO A 29 13.11 3.66 22.01
CA PRO A 29 12.43 4.84 22.52
C PRO A 29 12.87 6.13 21.82
N GLY A 30 11.90 6.91 21.35
CA GLY A 30 12.15 8.20 20.73
C GLY A 30 12.71 8.15 19.32
N ILE A 31 12.70 6.99 18.64
CA ILE A 31 13.06 6.91 17.21
C ILE A 31 12.07 7.68 16.35
N ARG A 32 12.58 8.40 15.34
CA ARG A 32 11.78 9.18 14.40
C ARG A 32 12.26 8.91 12.97
N PHE A 33 11.35 9.05 12.02
CA PHE A 33 11.61 8.76 10.62
C PHE A 33 11.30 9.95 9.72
N ASP A 34 12.23 10.25 8.80
CA ASP A 34 11.92 10.98 7.57
C ASP A 34 11.77 9.94 6.45
N TRP A 35 10.84 10.16 5.51
CA TRP A 35 10.55 9.15 4.48
C TRP A 35 10.52 9.75 3.08
N VAL A 36 11.37 9.22 2.18
CA VAL A 36 11.34 9.55 0.75
C VAL A 36 10.38 8.63 0.02
N VAL A 37 9.35 9.21 -0.59
CA VAL A 37 8.26 8.50 -1.27
C VAL A 37 7.87 9.22 -2.56
N GLU A 38 7.39 8.48 -3.58
CA GLU A 38 6.87 9.09 -4.81
C GLU A 38 5.67 10.00 -4.51
N GLU A 39 5.60 11.17 -5.18
CA GLU A 39 4.60 12.23 -4.90
C GLU A 39 3.15 11.72 -4.81
N GLY A 40 2.78 10.75 -5.65
CA GLY A 40 1.43 10.16 -5.65
C GLY A 40 1.06 9.36 -4.40
N PHE A 41 2.03 9.02 -3.55
CA PHE A 41 1.82 8.25 -2.30
C PHE A 41 2.23 9.01 -1.06
N SER A 42 2.53 10.31 -1.18
CA SER A 42 3.10 11.14 -0.12
C SER A 42 2.23 11.28 1.13
N GLN A 43 0.93 11.02 1.02
CA GLN A 43 0.03 11.05 2.18
C GLN A 43 0.24 9.86 3.13
N ILE A 44 0.59 8.68 2.60
CA ILE A 44 0.62 7.43 3.38
C ILE A 44 1.62 7.46 4.55
N PRO A 45 2.91 7.83 4.35
CA PRO A 45 3.85 7.85 5.46
C PRO A 45 3.44 8.78 6.61
N GLY A 46 2.82 9.91 6.27
CA GLY A 46 2.36 10.90 7.26
C GLY A 46 1.20 10.44 8.15
N TRP A 47 0.63 9.29 7.88
CA TRP A 47 -0.38 8.69 8.76
C TRP A 47 0.23 7.95 9.96
N HIS A 48 1.49 7.51 9.83
CA HIS A 48 2.18 6.77 10.89
C HIS A 48 2.76 7.70 11.97
N PRO A 49 2.55 7.42 13.25
CA PRO A 49 2.92 8.34 14.36
C PRO A 49 4.43 8.57 14.50
N ALA A 50 5.28 7.64 14.03
CA ALA A 50 6.74 7.78 14.11
C ALA A 50 7.36 8.57 12.96
N VAL A 51 6.58 8.98 11.95
CA VAL A 51 7.08 9.76 10.80
C VAL A 51 7.02 11.25 11.11
N ASP A 52 8.18 11.91 11.05
CA ASP A 52 8.31 13.35 11.24
C ASP A 52 8.13 14.13 9.95
N LYS A 53 8.81 13.67 8.89
CA LYS A 53 8.85 14.39 7.62
C LYS A 53 8.66 13.44 6.44
N VAL A 54 7.72 13.78 5.58
CA VAL A 54 7.57 13.13 4.26
C VAL A 54 8.30 13.98 3.23
N ILE A 55 9.17 13.36 2.45
CA ILE A 55 9.97 13.99 1.39
C ILE A 55 9.50 13.44 0.04
N PRO A 56 8.60 14.13 -0.65
CA PRO A 56 8.13 13.68 -1.96
C PRO A 56 9.24 13.69 -3.00
N VAL A 57 9.26 12.66 -3.84
CA VAL A 57 10.11 12.56 -5.02
C VAL A 57 9.26 12.27 -6.26
N ALA A 58 9.61 12.81 -7.40
CA ALA A 58 8.83 12.69 -8.64
C ALA A 58 9.61 11.96 -9.75
N ILE A 59 10.26 10.83 -9.43
CA ILE A 59 11.11 10.10 -10.39
C ILE A 59 10.32 9.70 -11.65
N ARG A 60 9.05 9.31 -11.49
CA ARG A 60 8.18 8.92 -12.62
C ARG A 60 7.93 10.08 -13.57
N ARG A 61 7.72 11.28 -13.05
CA ARG A 61 7.52 12.50 -13.83
C ARG A 61 8.83 13.01 -14.39
N TRP A 62 9.90 13.06 -13.60
CA TRP A 62 11.23 13.50 -14.03
C TRP A 62 11.79 12.69 -15.20
N ARG A 63 11.53 11.39 -15.26
CA ARG A 63 11.98 10.53 -16.37
C ARG A 63 11.43 10.93 -17.73
N LYS A 64 10.29 11.63 -17.79
CA LYS A 64 9.70 12.09 -19.05
C LYS A 64 10.47 13.28 -19.65
N ASN A 65 11.13 14.08 -18.80
CA ASN A 65 11.91 15.25 -19.22
C ASN A 65 13.12 15.45 -18.29
N TRP A 66 14.02 14.45 -18.23
CA TRP A 66 15.11 14.40 -17.28
C TRP A 66 16.08 15.59 -17.36
N PHE A 67 16.29 16.15 -18.56
CA PHE A 67 17.22 17.25 -18.82
C PHE A 67 16.57 18.63 -18.84
N GLY A 68 15.23 18.71 -18.69
CA GLY A 68 14.53 19.98 -18.63
C GLY A 68 14.96 20.84 -17.45
N SER A 69 14.93 22.17 -17.63
CA SER A 69 15.32 23.16 -16.61
C SER A 69 14.58 22.96 -15.28
N ASP A 70 13.26 22.83 -15.37
CA ASP A 70 12.38 22.69 -14.20
C ASP A 70 12.66 21.38 -13.46
N THR A 71 12.82 20.26 -14.19
CA THR A 71 13.20 18.98 -13.62
C THR A 71 14.56 19.02 -12.94
N ARG A 72 15.53 19.75 -13.55
CA ARG A 72 16.85 19.95 -12.94
C ARG A 72 16.73 20.73 -11.63
N GLN A 73 15.95 21.81 -11.62
CA GLN A 73 15.72 22.60 -10.41
C GLN A 73 15.05 21.77 -9.31
N GLU A 74 13.98 21.06 -9.61
CA GLU A 74 13.28 20.17 -8.66
C GLU A 74 14.22 19.11 -8.06
N ARG A 75 15.09 18.52 -8.88
CA ARG A 75 16.09 17.55 -8.41
C ARG A 75 17.13 18.18 -7.51
N CYS A 76 17.55 19.41 -7.78
CA CYS A 76 18.48 20.18 -6.92
C CYS A 76 17.81 20.48 -5.57
N ASP A 77 16.56 20.90 -5.59
CA ASP A 77 15.80 21.21 -4.38
C ASP A 77 15.55 19.94 -3.55
N PHE A 78 15.14 18.83 -4.19
CA PHE A 78 15.03 17.53 -3.54
C PHE A 78 16.35 17.11 -2.86
N LYS A 79 17.48 17.20 -3.58
CA LYS A 79 18.79 16.89 -3.01
C LYS A 79 19.11 17.76 -1.79
N ARG A 80 18.81 19.06 -1.87
CA ARG A 80 19.01 20.00 -0.76
C ARG A 80 18.16 19.58 0.45
N VAL A 81 16.89 19.20 0.25
CA VAL A 81 16.00 18.76 1.33
C VAL A 81 16.51 17.48 2.00
N VAL A 82 16.91 16.48 1.22
CA VAL A 82 17.48 15.22 1.75
C VAL A 82 18.78 15.45 2.53
N GLN A 83 19.58 16.44 2.13
CA GLN A 83 20.88 16.74 2.75
C GLN A 83 20.83 17.76 3.89
N GLN A 84 19.64 18.30 4.23
CA GLN A 84 19.46 19.23 5.34
C GLN A 84 19.82 18.61 6.70
N ARG A 85 19.60 17.30 6.83
CA ARG A 85 19.84 16.55 8.07
C ARG A 85 20.88 15.45 7.83
N SER A 86 21.65 15.15 8.86
CA SER A 86 22.40 13.89 8.95
C SER A 86 21.55 12.88 9.71
N TYR A 87 21.49 11.66 9.18
CA TYR A 87 20.69 10.58 9.75
C TYR A 87 21.60 9.56 10.44
N ASP A 88 21.12 8.98 11.53
CA ASP A 88 21.82 7.89 12.22
C ASP A 88 21.88 6.64 11.31
N ALA A 89 20.82 6.41 10.55
CA ALA A 89 20.74 5.38 9.54
C ALA A 89 19.93 5.85 8.32
N VAL A 90 20.28 5.36 7.13
CA VAL A 90 19.51 5.50 5.89
C VAL A 90 19.15 4.12 5.40
N ILE A 91 17.89 3.75 5.44
CA ILE A 91 17.40 2.39 5.09
C ILE A 91 16.75 2.42 3.71
N ASP A 92 17.37 1.78 2.72
CA ASP A 92 16.77 1.56 1.40
C ASP A 92 15.96 0.27 1.40
N ALA A 93 14.66 0.41 1.67
CA ALA A 93 13.70 -0.68 1.61
C ALA A 93 13.14 -0.92 0.20
N GLN A 94 13.59 -0.16 -0.82
CA GLN A 94 13.17 -0.33 -2.21
C GLN A 94 14.01 -1.38 -2.94
N GLY A 95 15.32 -1.44 -2.69
CA GLY A 95 16.24 -2.40 -3.28
C GLY A 95 16.38 -2.30 -4.80
N LEU A 96 16.26 -1.10 -5.37
CA LEU A 96 16.41 -0.82 -6.80
C LEU A 96 17.61 0.11 -7.05
N ILE A 97 18.30 -0.06 -8.17
CA ILE A 97 19.44 0.79 -8.55
C ILE A 97 19.04 2.27 -8.55
N LYS A 98 17.84 2.58 -9.07
CA LYS A 98 17.37 3.98 -9.12
C LYS A 98 17.17 4.59 -7.72
N SER A 99 16.65 3.86 -6.74
CA SER A 99 16.50 4.36 -5.37
C SER A 99 17.87 4.49 -4.69
N ALA A 100 18.73 3.51 -4.87
CA ALA A 100 20.06 3.48 -4.30
C ALA A 100 20.94 4.62 -4.85
N ALA A 101 20.97 4.81 -6.17
CA ALA A 101 21.83 5.80 -6.82
C ALA A 101 21.32 7.25 -6.72
N LEU A 102 19.98 7.44 -6.83
CA LEU A 102 19.40 8.79 -6.91
C LEU A 102 19.00 9.36 -5.55
N ILE A 103 18.75 8.51 -4.55
CA ILE A 103 18.24 8.91 -3.25
C ILE A 103 19.19 8.48 -2.14
N THR A 104 19.38 7.17 -1.94
CA THR A 104 20.17 6.63 -0.82
C THR A 104 21.60 7.15 -0.80
N ARG A 105 22.23 7.20 -1.97
CA ARG A 105 23.62 7.68 -2.12
C ARG A 105 23.80 9.16 -1.74
N ILE A 106 22.79 10.01 -1.93
CA ILE A 106 22.91 11.45 -1.66
C ILE A 106 22.58 11.82 -0.22
N ALA A 107 21.94 10.94 0.53
CA ALA A 107 21.63 11.14 1.95
C ALA A 107 22.89 11.03 2.81
N LYS A 108 22.93 11.79 3.90
CA LYS A 108 24.02 11.79 4.89
C LYS A 108 23.69 10.81 6.01
N GLY A 109 24.46 9.74 6.16
CA GLY A 109 24.28 8.71 7.18
C GLY A 109 24.80 7.35 6.73
N VAL A 110 24.81 6.38 7.63
CA VAL A 110 25.17 5.00 7.31
C VAL A 110 24.03 4.39 6.49
N ARG A 111 24.37 3.87 5.32
CA ARG A 111 23.39 3.36 4.35
C ARG A 111 23.22 1.86 4.52
N HIS A 112 22.01 1.44 4.84
CA HIS A 112 21.57 0.07 4.99
C HIS A 112 20.66 -0.34 3.82
N GLY A 113 20.72 -1.61 3.44
CA GLY A 113 19.82 -2.17 2.45
C GLY A 113 20.04 -3.68 2.29
N PRO A 114 19.20 -4.35 1.50
CA PRO A 114 19.35 -5.78 1.25
C PRO A 114 20.65 -6.08 0.50
N ASP A 115 21.23 -7.24 0.74
CA ASP A 115 22.42 -7.72 0.03
C ASP A 115 22.13 -8.04 -1.45
N CYS A 116 23.15 -8.51 -2.18
CA CYS A 116 23.00 -8.82 -3.61
C CYS A 116 22.06 -10.00 -3.91
N LYS A 117 21.81 -10.88 -2.93
CA LYS A 117 20.90 -12.03 -3.09
C LYS A 117 19.45 -11.65 -2.77
N SER A 118 19.27 -10.71 -1.87
CA SER A 118 17.97 -10.28 -1.35
C SER A 118 17.41 -9.03 -2.05
N ALA A 119 18.27 -8.19 -2.62
CA ALA A 119 17.85 -6.99 -3.32
C ALA A 119 17.06 -7.34 -4.59
N ARG A 120 16.01 -6.58 -4.87
CA ARG A 120 15.21 -6.74 -6.10
C ARG A 120 16.06 -6.54 -7.36
N GLU A 121 17.03 -5.62 -7.31
CA GLU A 121 18.09 -5.47 -8.32
C GLU A 121 19.43 -5.64 -7.60
N PRO A 122 20.18 -6.75 -7.84
CA PRO A 122 21.40 -7.10 -7.09
C PRO A 122 22.43 -5.98 -7.00
N PHE A 123 22.61 -5.21 -8.08
CA PHE A 123 23.57 -4.10 -8.12
C PHE A 123 23.22 -2.91 -7.20
N ALA A 124 21.97 -2.81 -6.70
CA ALA A 124 21.60 -1.81 -5.72
C ALA A 124 22.43 -1.93 -4.44
N SER A 125 22.81 -3.16 -4.07
CA SER A 125 23.62 -3.46 -2.87
C SER A 125 24.98 -2.76 -2.86
N TRP A 126 25.53 -2.39 -4.00
CA TRP A 126 26.82 -1.68 -4.08
C TRP A 126 26.80 -0.27 -3.51
N PHE A 127 25.62 0.31 -3.35
CA PHE A 127 25.44 1.65 -2.79
C PHE A 127 25.29 1.67 -1.27
N TYR A 128 25.21 0.50 -0.62
CA TYR A 128 25.01 0.37 0.83
C TYR A 128 26.33 0.15 1.57
N ASN A 129 26.46 0.76 2.75
CA ASN A 129 27.55 0.51 3.66
C ASN A 129 27.36 -0.82 4.41
N CYS A 130 26.14 -1.03 4.91
CA CYS A 130 25.70 -2.25 5.59
C CYS A 130 24.69 -2.99 4.70
N ARG A 131 24.97 -4.26 4.45
CA ARG A 131 24.16 -5.13 3.58
C ARG A 131 23.60 -6.25 4.41
N HIS A 132 22.28 -6.46 4.31
CA HIS A 132 21.57 -7.44 5.11
C HIS A 132 21.05 -8.57 4.23
N GLU A 133 21.26 -9.82 4.65
CA GLU A 133 20.70 -11.00 3.98
C GLU A 133 19.27 -11.21 4.45
N ILE A 134 18.30 -10.90 3.58
CA ILE A 134 16.87 -10.98 3.89
C ILE A 134 16.25 -12.17 3.19
N ASP A 135 15.54 -13.02 3.93
CA ASP A 135 14.85 -14.15 3.34
C ASP A 135 13.74 -13.69 2.38
N THR A 136 13.94 -13.98 1.10
CA THR A 136 13.04 -13.58 0.02
C THR A 136 11.77 -14.44 -0.08
N LYS A 137 11.71 -15.56 0.63
CA LYS A 137 10.58 -16.50 0.61
C LYS A 137 9.46 -16.11 1.58
N GLN A 138 9.71 -15.15 2.47
CA GLN A 138 8.70 -14.62 3.39
C GLN A 138 7.88 -13.47 2.77
N HIS A 139 6.76 -13.15 3.38
CA HIS A 139 5.87 -12.06 2.96
C HIS A 139 6.61 -10.71 2.92
N ALA A 140 6.21 -9.80 2.01
CA ALA A 140 6.87 -8.49 1.82
C ALA A 140 6.92 -7.64 3.11
N VAL A 141 5.91 -7.71 3.96
CA VAL A 141 5.90 -7.07 5.29
C VAL A 141 7.02 -7.65 6.16
N GLU A 142 7.13 -8.98 6.24
CA GLU A 142 8.12 -9.65 7.08
C GLU A 142 9.55 -9.36 6.61
N ARG A 143 9.77 -9.31 5.29
CA ARG A 143 11.08 -8.92 4.73
C ARG A 143 11.47 -7.50 5.14
N THR A 144 10.53 -6.57 5.14
CA THR A 144 10.81 -5.19 5.52
C THR A 144 11.03 -5.07 7.02
N ARG A 145 10.25 -5.77 7.85
CA ARG A 145 10.44 -5.84 9.30
C ARG A 145 11.82 -6.40 9.65
N GLN A 146 12.25 -7.47 8.98
CA GLN A 146 13.59 -8.06 9.15
C GLN A 146 14.69 -7.05 8.76
N LEU A 147 14.56 -6.39 7.62
CA LEU A 147 15.54 -5.38 7.18
C LEU A 147 15.71 -4.26 8.21
N PHE A 148 14.61 -3.76 8.78
CA PHE A 148 14.67 -2.71 9.80
C PHE A 148 15.30 -3.22 11.11
N ALA A 149 14.93 -4.41 11.56
CA ALA A 149 15.49 -5.02 12.76
C ALA A 149 17.01 -5.17 12.66
N GLU A 150 17.51 -5.74 11.56
CA GLU A 150 18.94 -5.89 11.31
C GLU A 150 19.66 -4.54 11.10
N SER A 151 19.02 -3.56 10.46
CA SER A 151 19.61 -2.24 10.24
C SER A 151 19.73 -1.41 11.51
N LEU A 152 18.81 -1.58 12.45
CA LEU A 152 18.68 -0.77 13.66
C LEU A 152 19.13 -1.52 14.94
N GLY A 153 19.43 -2.82 14.85
CA GLY A 153 19.99 -3.61 15.92
C GLY A 153 18.99 -4.00 17.02
N TYR A 154 17.74 -4.32 16.64
CA TYR A 154 16.74 -4.88 17.56
C TYR A 154 16.24 -6.25 17.05
N ASP A 155 15.69 -7.06 17.96
CA ASP A 155 15.11 -8.36 17.60
C ASP A 155 13.73 -8.16 16.92
N LYS A 156 13.57 -8.73 15.72
CA LYS A 156 12.29 -8.68 15.02
C LYS A 156 11.21 -9.39 15.83
N PRO A 157 10.09 -8.74 16.19
CA PRO A 157 9.00 -9.42 16.90
C PRO A 157 8.38 -10.55 16.08
N GLU A 158 8.03 -11.66 16.77
CA GLU A 158 7.33 -12.80 16.15
C GLU A 158 5.84 -12.54 15.89
N SER A 159 5.27 -11.54 16.59
CA SER A 159 3.87 -11.14 16.40
C SER A 159 3.61 -10.61 15.00
N VAL A 160 2.37 -10.71 14.56
CA VAL A 160 1.91 -10.06 13.32
C VAL A 160 2.18 -8.55 13.40
N GLY A 161 2.75 -7.98 12.36
CA GLY A 161 3.11 -6.57 12.30
C GLY A 161 1.86 -5.66 12.29
N ASP A 162 1.94 -4.54 13.02
CA ASP A 162 0.89 -3.52 13.11
C ASP A 162 1.24 -2.33 12.21
N TYR A 163 0.31 -1.91 11.38
CA TYR A 163 0.47 -0.73 10.52
C TYR A 163 0.40 0.60 11.30
N ALA A 164 -0.20 0.60 12.49
CA ALA A 164 -0.38 1.74 13.40
C ALA A 164 -1.10 2.97 12.80
N ILE A 165 -1.87 2.77 11.72
CA ILE A 165 -2.63 3.87 11.08
C ILE A 165 -4.13 3.77 11.28
N ALA A 166 -4.68 2.60 11.62
CA ALA A 166 -6.12 2.37 11.69
C ALA A 166 -6.81 3.31 12.69
N GLN A 167 -6.26 3.50 13.88
CA GLN A 167 -6.86 4.34 14.94
C GLN A 167 -7.06 5.79 14.49
N ARG A 168 -6.17 6.33 13.68
CA ARG A 168 -6.29 7.68 13.12
C ARG A 168 -7.62 7.89 12.38
N PHE A 169 -8.03 6.89 11.60
CA PHE A 169 -9.25 6.95 10.81
C PHE A 169 -10.49 6.49 11.58
N LEU A 170 -10.35 5.52 12.48
CA LEU A 170 -11.45 5.02 13.30
C LEU A 170 -11.97 6.04 14.30
N ASN A 171 -11.15 7.01 14.71
CA ASN A 171 -11.56 8.09 15.61
C ASN A 171 -12.42 9.16 14.93
N ALA A 172 -12.55 9.13 13.60
CA ALA A 172 -13.28 10.14 12.80
C ALA A 172 -14.13 9.48 11.70
N LEU A 173 -14.88 8.43 12.06
CA LEU A 173 -15.72 7.69 11.11
C LEU A 173 -16.88 8.55 10.60
N PRO A 174 -17.29 8.40 9.34
CA PRO A 174 -18.50 9.03 8.80
C PRO A 174 -19.76 8.52 9.49
N SER A 175 -20.84 9.30 9.44
CA SER A 175 -22.11 9.00 10.13
C SER A 175 -22.79 7.72 9.62
N ASP A 176 -22.48 7.28 8.39
CA ASP A 176 -22.98 6.05 7.77
C ASP A 176 -22.00 4.86 7.90
N ALA A 177 -21.00 4.96 8.78
CA ALA A 177 -20.06 3.88 9.01
C ALA A 177 -20.77 2.58 9.41
N GLY A 178 -20.30 1.45 8.85
CA GLY A 178 -20.90 0.14 9.05
C GLY A 178 -22.18 -0.13 8.25
N GLN A 179 -22.70 0.84 7.51
CA GLN A 179 -23.92 0.72 6.70
C GLN A 179 -23.66 0.51 5.21
N TYR A 180 -22.40 0.36 4.81
CA TYR A 180 -22.01 0.18 3.42
C TYR A 180 -20.83 -0.77 3.23
N LEU A 181 -20.77 -1.32 2.03
CA LEU A 181 -19.63 -2.04 1.49
C LEU A 181 -18.85 -1.13 0.55
N VAL A 182 -17.57 -1.42 0.35
CA VAL A 182 -16.77 -0.78 -0.71
C VAL A 182 -16.32 -1.84 -1.70
N PHE A 183 -16.55 -1.60 -2.99
CA PHE A 183 -16.08 -2.47 -4.06
C PHE A 183 -14.94 -1.78 -4.81
N LEU A 184 -13.73 -2.33 -4.68
CA LEU A 184 -12.52 -1.86 -5.36
C LEU A 184 -12.39 -2.62 -6.69
N HIS A 185 -13.12 -2.12 -7.68
CA HIS A 185 -13.38 -2.81 -8.95
C HIS A 185 -12.29 -2.60 -10.00
N ALA A 186 -11.32 -1.71 -9.75
CA ALA A 186 -10.32 -1.29 -10.73
C ALA A 186 -8.88 -1.57 -10.29
N THR A 187 -8.03 -1.85 -11.27
CA THR A 187 -6.60 -2.10 -11.12
C THR A 187 -5.87 -1.71 -12.40
N THR A 188 -4.54 -1.60 -12.35
CA THR A 188 -3.72 -1.14 -13.48
C THR A 188 -3.49 -2.18 -14.57
N ARG A 189 -3.80 -3.46 -14.32
CA ARG A 189 -3.58 -4.56 -15.28
C ARG A 189 -4.91 -5.20 -15.66
N ASP A 190 -5.21 -5.25 -16.94
CA ASP A 190 -6.47 -5.81 -17.45
C ASP A 190 -6.70 -7.26 -17.00
N SER A 191 -5.63 -8.08 -16.95
CA SER A 191 -5.71 -9.48 -16.51
C SER A 191 -6.10 -9.68 -15.04
N LYS A 192 -6.10 -8.61 -14.24
CA LYS A 192 -6.55 -8.63 -12.83
C LYS A 192 -7.97 -8.10 -12.65
N HIS A 193 -8.60 -7.62 -13.69
CA HIS A 193 -9.99 -7.17 -13.61
C HIS A 193 -10.93 -8.37 -13.48
N TRP A 194 -11.84 -8.28 -12.54
CA TRP A 194 -12.96 -9.18 -12.47
C TRP A 194 -14.05 -8.72 -13.45
N PRO A 195 -14.73 -9.63 -14.19
CA PRO A 195 -15.73 -9.24 -15.19
C PRO A 195 -16.81 -8.33 -14.63
N GLU A 196 -17.26 -7.34 -15.42
CA GLU A 196 -18.36 -6.45 -15.02
C GLU A 196 -19.65 -7.22 -14.76
N SER A 197 -19.92 -8.29 -15.50
CA SER A 197 -21.07 -9.18 -15.28
C SER A 197 -21.05 -9.82 -13.88
N HIS A 198 -19.87 -10.21 -13.40
CA HIS A 198 -19.73 -10.81 -12.07
C HIS A 198 -19.87 -9.74 -10.96
N TRP A 199 -19.29 -8.54 -11.14
CA TRP A 199 -19.52 -7.41 -10.24
C TRP A 199 -21.01 -7.08 -10.14
N ARG A 200 -21.71 -6.96 -11.28
CA ARG A 200 -23.15 -6.66 -11.31
C ARG A 200 -23.98 -7.77 -10.64
N LYS A 201 -23.58 -9.03 -10.84
CA LYS A 201 -24.23 -10.17 -10.14
C LYS A 201 -24.01 -10.10 -8.62
N LEU A 202 -22.82 -9.75 -8.17
CA LEU A 202 -22.55 -9.57 -6.74
C LEU A 202 -23.35 -8.39 -6.16
N ILE A 203 -23.45 -7.28 -6.89
CA ILE A 203 -24.27 -6.12 -6.51
C ILE A 203 -25.75 -6.54 -6.32
N GLU A 204 -26.27 -7.33 -7.25
CA GLU A 204 -27.64 -7.88 -7.17
C GLU A 204 -27.82 -8.76 -5.91
N LEU A 205 -26.85 -9.64 -5.62
CA LEU A 205 -26.88 -10.53 -4.46
C LEU A 205 -26.79 -9.79 -3.12
N VAL A 206 -26.13 -8.61 -3.08
CA VAL A 206 -26.02 -7.77 -1.88
C VAL A 206 -27.32 -7.01 -1.60
N ALA A 207 -28.16 -6.69 -2.60
CA ALA A 207 -29.34 -5.86 -2.43
C ALA A 207 -30.27 -6.27 -1.26
N PRO A 208 -30.54 -7.58 -1.01
CA PRO A 208 -31.39 -8.00 0.10
C PRO A 208 -30.83 -7.71 1.50
N THR A 209 -29.52 -7.44 1.62
CA THR A 209 -28.88 -7.13 2.91
C THR A 209 -29.21 -5.73 3.42
N GLY A 210 -29.73 -4.84 2.56
CA GLY A 210 -30.00 -3.44 2.86
C GLY A 210 -28.73 -2.57 2.92
N LEU A 211 -27.54 -3.13 2.72
CA LEU A 211 -26.28 -2.39 2.69
C LEU A 211 -26.12 -1.60 1.39
N LYS A 212 -25.60 -0.38 1.49
CA LYS A 212 -25.16 0.37 0.33
C LYS A 212 -23.81 -0.15 -0.19
N ILE A 213 -23.51 0.12 -1.43
CA ILE A 213 -22.22 -0.17 -2.05
C ILE A 213 -21.63 1.13 -2.56
N LYS A 214 -20.38 1.44 -2.16
CA LYS A 214 -19.65 2.61 -2.63
C LYS A 214 -18.54 2.18 -3.60
N LEU A 215 -18.46 2.87 -4.75
CA LEU A 215 -17.49 2.61 -5.82
C LEU A 215 -16.51 3.79 -5.93
N PRO A 216 -15.34 3.72 -5.32
CA PRO A 216 -14.28 4.71 -5.53
C PRO A 216 -13.57 4.46 -6.87
N TRP A 217 -12.99 5.53 -7.43
CA TRP A 217 -12.24 5.51 -8.68
C TRP A 217 -11.12 6.57 -8.67
N GLY A 218 -10.09 6.38 -9.49
CA GLY A 218 -8.95 7.30 -9.60
C GLY A 218 -8.80 7.93 -10.99
N ALA A 219 -9.04 7.14 -12.05
CA ALA A 219 -8.90 7.57 -13.44
C ALA A 219 -10.26 7.60 -14.16
N GLU A 220 -10.36 8.35 -15.25
CA GLU A 220 -11.62 8.54 -15.98
C GLU A 220 -12.21 7.21 -16.49
N HIS A 221 -11.40 6.30 -17.01
CA HIS A 221 -11.88 4.99 -17.46
C HIS A 221 -12.44 4.14 -16.32
N GLU A 222 -11.93 4.29 -15.09
CA GLU A 222 -12.46 3.64 -13.89
C GLU A 222 -13.80 4.26 -13.48
N TYR A 223 -13.95 5.58 -13.62
CA TYR A 223 -15.23 6.26 -13.40
C TYR A 223 -16.32 5.76 -14.34
N GLN A 224 -16.00 5.66 -15.63
CA GLN A 224 -16.95 5.13 -16.62
C GLN A 224 -17.33 3.67 -16.33
N ARG A 225 -16.36 2.87 -15.83
CA ARG A 225 -16.64 1.50 -15.35
C ARG A 225 -17.56 1.51 -14.14
N ALA A 226 -17.32 2.38 -13.16
CA ALA A 226 -18.16 2.50 -11.97
C ALA A 226 -19.61 2.88 -12.33
N LEU A 227 -19.82 3.78 -13.29
CA LEU A 227 -21.15 4.15 -13.78
C LEU A 227 -21.89 2.96 -14.38
N ARG A 228 -21.23 2.14 -15.22
CA ARG A 228 -21.83 0.93 -15.79
C ARG A 228 -22.16 -0.11 -14.71
N LEU A 229 -21.35 -0.23 -13.68
CA LEU A 229 -21.62 -1.15 -12.55
C LEU A 229 -22.81 -0.69 -11.72
N ALA A 230 -22.99 0.62 -11.54
CA ALA A 230 -24.06 1.22 -10.74
C ALA A 230 -25.40 1.29 -11.49
N GLU A 231 -25.39 1.16 -12.81
CA GLU A 231 -26.58 1.33 -13.65
C GLU A 231 -27.71 0.35 -13.23
N HIS A 232 -28.91 0.91 -12.96
CA HIS A 232 -30.10 0.21 -12.47
C HIS A 232 -30.03 -0.31 -11.01
N PHE A 233 -29.01 0.04 -10.22
CA PHE A 233 -28.88 -0.37 -8.84
C PHE A 233 -28.93 0.83 -7.88
N PRO A 234 -30.11 1.17 -7.30
CA PRO A 234 -30.27 2.37 -6.48
C PRO A 234 -29.48 2.36 -5.15
N HIS A 235 -29.01 1.19 -4.71
CA HIS A 235 -28.17 1.02 -3.52
C HIS A 235 -26.67 1.15 -3.80
N VAL A 236 -26.28 1.44 -5.05
CA VAL A 236 -24.89 1.65 -5.45
C VAL A 236 -24.61 3.12 -5.66
N GLU A 237 -23.57 3.62 -5.02
CA GLU A 237 -23.10 4.99 -5.09
C GLU A 237 -21.73 5.04 -5.77
N VAL A 238 -21.65 5.73 -6.91
CA VAL A 238 -20.37 6.09 -7.53
C VAL A 238 -19.88 7.36 -6.83
N LEU A 239 -18.75 7.25 -6.13
CA LEU A 239 -18.22 8.35 -5.35
C LEU A 239 -17.71 9.50 -6.26
N PRO A 240 -17.64 10.73 -5.77
CA PRO A 240 -16.90 11.78 -6.45
C PRO A 240 -15.41 11.44 -6.50
N LYS A 241 -14.63 12.21 -7.25
CA LYS A 241 -13.17 12.05 -7.24
C LYS A 241 -12.62 12.40 -5.86
N LEU A 242 -12.00 11.44 -5.21
CA LEU A 242 -11.47 11.54 -3.84
C LEU A 242 -9.94 11.64 -3.84
N SER A 243 -9.40 12.32 -2.84
CA SER A 243 -8.00 12.20 -2.45
C SER A 243 -7.76 10.84 -1.78
N LEU A 244 -6.49 10.43 -1.69
CA LEU A 244 -6.15 9.15 -1.03
C LEU A 244 -6.56 9.15 0.47
N GLN A 245 -6.46 10.30 1.15
CA GLN A 245 -6.95 10.48 2.52
C GLN A 245 -8.46 10.20 2.61
N GLN A 246 -9.26 10.78 1.73
CA GLN A 246 -10.71 10.57 1.70
C GLN A 246 -11.08 9.14 1.35
N VAL A 247 -10.32 8.47 0.45
CA VAL A 247 -10.51 7.04 0.17
C VAL A 247 -10.23 6.21 1.43
N ALA A 248 -9.18 6.53 2.19
CA ALA A 248 -8.89 5.86 3.45
C ALA A 248 -10.01 6.04 4.48
N GLU A 249 -10.61 7.23 4.58
CA GLU A 249 -11.77 7.51 5.44
C GLU A 249 -13.00 6.67 5.04
N VAL A 250 -13.28 6.57 3.74
CA VAL A 250 -14.35 5.72 3.22
C VAL A 250 -14.09 4.24 3.53
N LEU A 251 -12.86 3.77 3.31
CA LEU A 251 -12.49 2.39 3.62
C LEU A 251 -12.60 2.08 5.11
N ALA A 252 -12.15 3.00 5.97
CA ALA A 252 -12.22 2.84 7.43
C ALA A 252 -13.67 2.69 7.95
N GLY A 253 -14.63 3.38 7.31
CA GLY A 253 -16.06 3.27 7.65
C GLY A 253 -16.78 2.08 7.02
N ALA A 254 -16.17 1.34 6.11
CA ALA A 254 -16.81 0.21 5.45
C ALA A 254 -17.07 -0.95 6.42
N LYS A 255 -18.23 -1.61 6.30
CA LYS A 255 -18.52 -2.86 6.99
C LYS A 255 -17.61 -3.99 6.51
N ALA A 256 -17.43 -4.08 5.20
CA ALA A 256 -16.47 -4.96 4.53
C ALA A 256 -16.10 -4.40 3.15
N VAL A 257 -15.01 -4.90 2.59
CA VAL A 257 -14.52 -4.52 1.27
C VAL A 257 -14.40 -5.77 0.39
N VAL A 258 -14.77 -5.65 -0.88
CA VAL A 258 -14.45 -6.64 -1.91
C VAL A 258 -13.55 -5.96 -2.93
N SER A 259 -12.41 -6.54 -3.22
CA SER A 259 -11.38 -5.91 -4.04
C SER A 259 -10.76 -6.87 -5.06
N VAL A 260 -10.37 -6.35 -6.21
CA VAL A 260 -9.36 -7.00 -7.02
C VAL A 260 -7.96 -6.74 -6.42
N ASP A 261 -6.92 -7.43 -6.88
CA ASP A 261 -5.54 -7.19 -6.46
C ASP A 261 -5.07 -5.78 -6.88
N THR A 262 -5.13 -4.85 -5.95
CA THR A 262 -4.83 -3.41 -6.13
C THR A 262 -4.19 -2.81 -4.88
N GLY A 263 -3.55 -1.65 -5.03
CA GLY A 263 -2.95 -0.91 -3.91
C GLY A 263 -3.96 -0.57 -2.79
N LEU A 264 -5.21 -0.33 -3.13
CA LEU A 264 -6.27 -0.02 -2.17
C LEU A 264 -6.69 -1.25 -1.34
N SER A 265 -6.51 -2.48 -1.82
CA SER A 265 -6.74 -3.69 -1.00
C SER A 265 -5.74 -3.77 0.16
N HIS A 266 -4.49 -3.38 -0.08
CA HIS A 266 -3.48 -3.28 0.99
C HIS A 266 -3.78 -2.13 1.96
N LEU A 267 -4.34 -1.03 1.48
CA LEU A 267 -4.80 0.05 2.35
C LEU A 267 -5.96 -0.42 3.25
N THR A 268 -6.88 -1.21 2.71
CA THR A 268 -7.97 -1.82 3.48
C THR A 268 -7.43 -2.70 4.61
N ALA A 269 -6.42 -3.52 4.31
CA ALA A 269 -5.74 -4.34 5.32
C ALA A 269 -5.03 -3.48 6.39
N ALA A 270 -4.35 -2.41 5.97
CA ALA A 270 -3.66 -1.49 6.88
C ALA A 270 -4.62 -0.70 7.79
N LEU A 271 -5.87 -0.54 7.38
CA LEU A 271 -6.96 0.04 8.18
C LEU A 271 -7.71 -0.97 9.06
N ASP A 272 -7.23 -2.23 9.10
CA ASP A 272 -7.83 -3.34 9.83
C ASP A 272 -9.32 -3.57 9.48
N ARG A 273 -9.65 -3.42 8.19
CA ARG A 273 -11.02 -3.67 7.70
C ARG A 273 -11.16 -5.04 7.07
N PRO A 274 -12.29 -5.72 7.30
CA PRO A 274 -12.61 -6.99 6.65
C PRO A 274 -12.55 -6.81 5.13
N ASN A 275 -11.79 -7.67 4.45
CA ASN A 275 -11.57 -7.56 3.01
C ASN A 275 -11.50 -8.93 2.33
N ILE A 276 -12.16 -9.04 1.19
CA ILE A 276 -12.05 -10.18 0.28
C ILE A 276 -11.28 -9.69 -0.96
N THR A 277 -10.07 -10.20 -1.17
CA THR A 277 -9.26 -9.84 -2.35
C THR A 277 -9.27 -10.97 -3.37
N LEU A 278 -9.60 -10.65 -4.62
CA LEU A 278 -9.68 -11.58 -5.74
C LEU A 278 -8.34 -11.64 -6.47
N PHE A 279 -7.79 -12.83 -6.61
CA PHE A 279 -6.53 -13.10 -7.30
C PHE A 279 -6.76 -14.06 -8.49
N GLY A 280 -6.48 -13.58 -9.69
CA GLY A 280 -6.42 -14.40 -10.91
C GLY A 280 -4.99 -14.87 -11.18
N PRO A 281 -4.24 -14.09 -11.98
CA PRO A 281 -2.88 -14.48 -12.40
C PRO A 281 -1.80 -14.28 -11.33
N THR A 282 -2.10 -13.62 -10.21
CA THR A 282 -1.14 -13.25 -9.17
C THR A 282 -1.20 -14.22 -8.00
N ASP A 283 -0.04 -14.63 -7.48
CA ASP A 283 0.06 -15.39 -6.23
C ASP A 283 0.09 -14.41 -5.04
N PRO A 284 -0.87 -14.47 -4.10
CA PRO A 284 -0.89 -13.63 -2.91
C PRO A 284 0.14 -14.02 -1.84
N GLY A 285 0.76 -15.20 -1.90
CA GLY A 285 1.57 -15.76 -0.82
C GLY A 285 2.69 -14.83 -0.32
N LEU A 286 3.31 -14.07 -1.22
CA LEU A 286 4.41 -13.16 -0.87
C LEU A 286 4.00 -11.68 -0.75
N ILE A 287 2.84 -11.30 -1.27
CA ILE A 287 2.43 -9.89 -1.38
C ILE A 287 0.93 -9.66 -1.16
N GLY A 288 0.18 -10.64 -0.68
CA GLY A 288 -1.27 -10.52 -0.48
C GLY A 288 -1.67 -9.58 0.67
N GLY A 289 -2.95 -9.60 1.04
CA GLY A 289 -3.43 -8.88 2.21
C GLY A 289 -2.77 -9.42 3.47
N TYR A 290 -2.16 -8.53 4.26
CA TYR A 290 -1.49 -8.89 5.50
C TYR A 290 -2.27 -8.33 6.69
N GLY A 291 -2.55 -9.17 7.68
CA GLY A 291 -3.31 -8.79 8.87
C GLY A 291 -4.52 -9.71 9.10
N LYS A 292 -5.34 -9.33 10.07
CA LYS A 292 -6.57 -10.06 10.43
C LYS A 292 -7.68 -9.78 9.41
N ASN A 293 -8.64 -10.69 9.28
CA ASN A 293 -9.84 -10.51 8.45
C ASN A 293 -9.55 -10.24 6.96
N GLN A 294 -8.41 -10.76 6.45
CA GLN A 294 -8.05 -10.69 5.04
C GLN A 294 -8.29 -12.06 4.39
N ILE A 295 -9.25 -12.13 3.47
CA ILE A 295 -9.60 -13.35 2.75
C ILE A 295 -9.07 -13.24 1.32
N ALA A 296 -8.14 -14.10 0.94
CA ALA A 296 -7.70 -14.24 -0.43
C ALA A 296 -8.54 -15.30 -1.17
N VAL A 297 -9.17 -14.90 -2.26
CA VAL A 297 -9.85 -15.83 -3.17
C VAL A 297 -9.00 -15.98 -4.41
N ILE A 298 -8.43 -17.16 -4.58
CA ILE A 298 -7.47 -17.45 -5.65
C ILE A 298 -8.15 -18.31 -6.70
N SER A 299 -8.07 -17.89 -7.96
CA SER A 299 -8.49 -18.71 -9.09
C SER A 299 -7.51 -19.86 -9.31
N GLU A 300 -7.95 -21.09 -9.25
CA GLU A 300 -7.16 -22.27 -9.58
C GLU A 300 -6.63 -22.25 -11.02
N GLN A 301 -7.41 -21.67 -11.93
CA GLN A 301 -7.07 -21.56 -13.35
C GLN A 301 -6.30 -20.27 -13.70
N LYS A 302 -5.92 -19.46 -12.69
CA LYS A 302 -5.28 -18.14 -12.88
C LYS A 302 -6.08 -17.18 -13.77
N ASN A 303 -7.40 -17.34 -13.80
CA ASN A 303 -8.33 -16.55 -14.58
C ASN A 303 -9.42 -15.98 -13.68
N MET A 304 -9.63 -14.67 -13.73
CA MET A 304 -10.64 -13.97 -12.94
C MET A 304 -12.08 -14.40 -13.26
N ASP A 305 -12.36 -14.85 -14.48
CA ASP A 305 -13.69 -15.29 -14.93
C ASP A 305 -14.21 -16.53 -14.15
N THR A 306 -13.31 -17.30 -13.57
CA THR A 306 -13.68 -18.52 -12.83
C THR A 306 -14.10 -18.27 -11.39
N ILE A 307 -13.89 -17.05 -10.88
CA ILE A 307 -14.35 -16.65 -9.55
C ILE A 307 -15.79 -16.20 -9.68
N THR A 308 -16.75 -16.95 -9.12
CA THR A 308 -18.18 -16.64 -9.24
C THR A 308 -18.65 -15.64 -8.19
N ALA A 309 -19.67 -14.85 -8.52
CA ALA A 309 -20.26 -13.87 -7.60
C ALA A 309 -20.88 -14.55 -6.36
N GLU A 310 -21.49 -15.71 -6.54
CA GLU A 310 -22.09 -16.51 -5.47
C GLU A 310 -21.04 -16.98 -4.45
N SER A 311 -19.87 -17.39 -4.93
CA SER A 311 -18.76 -17.80 -4.06
C SER A 311 -18.20 -16.64 -3.23
N ILE A 312 -18.25 -15.42 -3.77
CA ILE A 312 -17.84 -14.20 -3.06
C ILE A 312 -18.92 -13.79 -2.07
N MET A 313 -20.20 -13.84 -2.46
CA MET A 313 -21.31 -13.51 -1.56
C MET A 313 -21.33 -14.40 -0.33
N ALA A 314 -21.15 -15.72 -0.48
CA ALA A 314 -21.10 -16.65 0.65
C ALA A 314 -19.99 -16.30 1.67
N ARG A 315 -18.81 -15.82 1.19
CA ARG A 315 -17.73 -15.35 2.08
C ARG A 315 -18.05 -13.98 2.69
N LEU A 316 -18.66 -13.11 1.91
CA LEU A 316 -19.05 -11.78 2.37
C LEU A 316 -20.07 -11.87 3.52
N GLU A 317 -21.03 -12.75 3.44
CA GLU A 317 -22.02 -13.02 4.50
C GLU A 317 -21.34 -13.36 5.84
N THR A 318 -20.25 -14.13 5.82
CA THR A 318 -19.49 -14.44 7.05
C THR A 318 -18.75 -13.26 7.65
N LEU A 319 -18.48 -12.21 6.88
CA LEU A 319 -17.81 -10.98 7.34
C LEU A 319 -18.79 -9.91 7.82
N ILE A 320 -20.03 -9.95 7.34
CA ILE A 320 -21.03 -8.91 7.63
C ILE A 320 -22.09 -9.34 8.65
N SER A 321 -22.10 -10.64 9.02
CA SER A 321 -22.97 -11.24 10.05
C SER A 321 -22.70 -10.79 11.50
#